data_17b7ad1435a92ccb74da38e4b3b2993d
#
_entry.id   17b7ad1435a92ccb74da38e4b3b2993d
#
_cell.length_a   1.000
_cell.length_b   1.000
_cell.length_c   1.000
_cell.angle_alpha   90.00
_cell.angle_beta   90.00
_cell.angle_gamma   90.00
#
_symmetry.space_group_name_H-M   'P 1'
#
loop_
_entity.id
_entity.type
_entity.pdbx_description
1 polymer ?
#
loop_
_entity_poly.entity_id
_entity_poly.type
_entity_poly.pdbx_seq_one_letter_code
_entity_poly.pdbx_strand_id
1 'polypeptide(L)'
;EVIKVQTELVKRNQVIQIVNASGKIQPEIEVKISAISSAIIDTITVEEGDNVKINQHLISLDTKQLRANIDQAQSAVQSAAAKLKLDKANKKRTEKLYQQGLASVQELEVIEANYQISLSQLNQAEANLIIVQDIFDKARLVSPQNGIVTKINKEIGEMAMGSMFSLDVLMIIADLNKMEVIVD
;
A
#
# COMPACT_ATOMS: atom_id res chain seq x y z
N GLU A 1 67.02 4.51 -65.09
CA GLU A 1 65.81 3.83 -64.56
C GLU A 1 64.83 4.92 -64.17
N VAL A 2 63.66 4.98 -64.82
CA VAL A 2 62.58 5.92 -64.42
C VAL A 2 61.63 5.17 -63.46
N ILE A 3 61.63 5.59 -62.24
CA ILE A 3 60.69 5.03 -61.24
C ILE A 3 59.31 5.67 -61.50
N LYS A 4 58.33 4.86 -61.89
CA LYS A 4 56.96 5.29 -62.01
C LYS A 4 56.33 5.37 -60.58
N VAL A 5 55.97 6.57 -60.13
CA VAL A 5 55.29 6.80 -58.87
C VAL A 5 53.83 7.16 -59.16
N GLN A 6 52.93 6.61 -58.41
CA GLN A 6 51.51 6.95 -58.42
C GLN A 6 51.26 8.02 -57.33
N THR A 7 50.78 9.19 -57.76
CA THR A 7 50.47 10.27 -56.80
C THR A 7 48.98 10.52 -56.79
N GLU A 8 48.39 10.64 -55.62
CA GLU A 8 46.98 10.98 -55.43
C GLU A 8 46.89 12.21 -54.53
N LEU A 9 45.96 13.09 -54.86
CA LEU A 9 45.69 14.28 -54.06
C LEU A 9 44.98 13.92 -52.76
N VAL A 10 45.53 14.34 -51.63
CA VAL A 10 44.91 14.16 -50.32
C VAL A 10 43.61 14.95 -50.26
N LYS A 11 42.49 14.25 -50.08
CA LYS A 11 41.17 14.82 -49.89
C LYS A 11 40.71 14.57 -48.46
N ARG A 12 40.06 15.57 -47.86
CA ARG A 12 39.36 15.36 -46.58
C ARG A 12 38.03 14.70 -46.89
N ASN A 13 37.86 13.46 -46.47
CA ASN A 13 36.61 12.72 -46.51
C ASN A 13 36.06 12.55 -45.11
N GLN A 14 34.75 12.62 -45.02
CA GLN A 14 34.05 12.31 -43.79
C GLN A 14 33.96 10.77 -43.66
N VAL A 15 34.55 10.22 -42.61
CA VAL A 15 34.44 8.80 -42.30
C VAL A 15 33.27 8.62 -41.33
N ILE A 16 32.25 7.90 -41.76
CA ILE A 16 31.10 7.57 -40.93
C ILE A 16 31.32 6.13 -40.43
N GLN A 17 31.49 5.98 -39.13
CA GLN A 17 31.51 4.66 -38.49
C GLN A 17 30.08 4.32 -38.07
N ILE A 18 29.52 3.24 -38.59
CA ILE A 18 28.23 2.71 -38.20
C ILE A 18 28.46 1.61 -37.17
N VAL A 19 27.89 1.79 -35.97
CA VAL A 19 27.89 0.79 -34.93
C VAL A 19 26.47 0.24 -34.83
N ASN A 20 26.30 -1.06 -35.04
CA ASN A 20 25.05 -1.76 -34.85
C ASN A 20 25.04 -2.38 -33.44
N ALA A 21 23.98 -2.14 -32.71
CA ALA A 21 23.76 -2.76 -31.41
C ALA A 21 22.33 -3.33 -31.38
N SER A 22 22.15 -4.45 -30.72
CA SER A 22 20.83 -4.99 -30.42
C SER A 22 20.37 -4.49 -29.05
N GLY A 23 19.09 -4.21 -28.92
CA GLY A 23 18.51 -3.72 -27.69
C GLY A 23 17.05 -4.10 -27.55
N LYS A 24 16.53 -3.93 -26.33
CA LYS A 24 15.11 -4.11 -26.03
C LYS A 24 14.47 -2.75 -25.80
N ILE A 25 13.27 -2.59 -26.35
CA ILE A 25 12.40 -1.43 -26.06
C ILE A 25 11.54 -1.83 -24.86
N GLN A 26 11.57 -1.00 -23.80
CA GLN A 26 10.76 -1.20 -22.62
C GLN A 26 10.19 0.12 -22.10
N PRO A 27 9.11 0.12 -21.33
CA PRO A 27 8.60 1.32 -20.68
C PRO A 27 9.62 1.86 -19.67
N GLU A 28 9.80 3.19 -19.62
CA GLU A 28 10.64 3.86 -18.60
C GLU A 28 10.09 3.62 -17.18
N ILE A 29 8.75 3.57 -17.03
CA ILE A 29 8.07 3.38 -15.74
C ILE A 29 7.13 2.18 -15.84
N GLU A 30 7.41 1.17 -15.01
CA GLU A 30 6.59 -0.02 -14.83
C GLU A 30 6.24 -0.16 -13.36
N VAL A 31 4.94 -0.26 -13.03
CA VAL A 31 4.48 -0.46 -11.65
C VAL A 31 3.85 -1.84 -11.52
N LYS A 32 4.36 -2.61 -10.56
CA LYS A 32 3.86 -3.94 -10.21
C LYS A 32 2.82 -3.81 -9.11
N ILE A 33 1.60 -4.22 -9.41
CA ILE A 33 0.50 -4.26 -8.46
C ILE A 33 0.53 -5.61 -7.75
N SER A 34 0.69 -5.58 -6.43
CA SER A 34 0.73 -6.77 -5.57
C SER A 34 -0.23 -6.64 -4.40
N ALA A 35 -0.69 -7.77 -3.87
CA ALA A 35 -1.50 -7.81 -2.67
C ALA A 35 -0.66 -7.57 -1.42
N ILE A 36 -1.22 -6.86 -0.44
CA ILE A 36 -0.61 -6.64 0.88
C ILE A 36 -1.06 -7.73 1.86
N SER A 37 -2.31 -8.20 1.72
CA SER A 37 -2.88 -9.29 2.52
C SER A 37 -3.19 -10.50 1.64
N SER A 38 -3.01 -11.71 2.18
CA SER A 38 -3.37 -12.93 1.47
C SER A 38 -4.89 -13.11 1.48
N ALA A 39 -5.48 -13.13 0.28
CA ALA A 39 -6.92 -13.37 0.10
C ALA A 39 -7.19 -13.87 -1.33
N ILE A 40 -8.38 -14.44 -1.55
CA ILE A 40 -8.82 -14.86 -2.87
C ILE A 40 -9.21 -13.65 -3.71
N ILE A 41 -8.87 -13.65 -4.99
CA ILE A 41 -9.28 -12.64 -5.95
C ILE A 41 -10.78 -12.83 -6.24
N ASP A 42 -11.58 -11.85 -5.88
CA ASP A 42 -13.03 -11.87 -6.08
C ASP A 42 -13.42 -11.33 -7.47
N THR A 43 -12.84 -10.19 -7.86
CA THR A 43 -13.10 -9.58 -9.17
C THR A 43 -11.87 -8.89 -9.73
N ILE A 44 -11.73 -8.95 -11.06
CA ILE A 44 -10.78 -8.16 -11.86
C ILE A 44 -11.62 -7.31 -12.81
N THR A 45 -11.44 -5.98 -12.79
CA THR A 45 -12.31 -5.04 -13.53
C THR A 45 -11.68 -4.51 -14.81
N VAL A 46 -10.49 -4.96 -15.15
CA VAL A 46 -9.70 -4.50 -16.31
C VAL A 46 -9.11 -5.70 -17.05
N GLU A 47 -8.84 -5.51 -18.34
CA GLU A 47 -8.19 -6.51 -19.20
C GLU A 47 -6.79 -6.04 -19.62
N GLU A 48 -5.97 -6.98 -20.14
CA GLU A 48 -4.68 -6.62 -20.71
C GLU A 48 -4.88 -5.70 -21.94
N GLY A 49 -4.16 -4.59 -21.98
CA GLY A 49 -4.30 -3.54 -22.98
C GLY A 49 -5.18 -2.37 -22.59
N ASP A 50 -5.92 -2.45 -21.49
CA ASP A 50 -6.78 -1.37 -21.02
C ASP A 50 -6.01 -0.16 -20.52
N ASN A 51 -6.52 1.04 -20.86
CA ASN A 51 -6.04 2.29 -20.30
C ASN A 51 -6.64 2.52 -18.91
N VAL A 52 -5.79 2.68 -17.91
CA VAL A 52 -6.18 2.93 -16.53
C VAL A 52 -5.73 4.31 -16.04
N LYS A 53 -6.54 4.91 -15.20
CA LYS A 53 -6.27 6.21 -14.56
C LYS A 53 -5.84 6.00 -13.11
N ILE A 54 -5.13 6.99 -12.58
CA ILE A 54 -4.80 7.04 -11.15
C ILE A 54 -6.06 6.88 -10.29
N ASN A 55 -5.99 6.05 -9.23
CA ASN A 55 -7.09 5.66 -8.35
C ASN A 55 -8.22 4.85 -9.02
N GLN A 56 -8.06 4.43 -10.28
CA GLN A 56 -9.03 3.53 -10.91
C GLN A 56 -8.96 2.15 -10.24
N HIS A 57 -10.12 1.58 -9.96
CA HIS A 57 -10.24 0.24 -9.39
C HIS A 57 -9.77 -0.82 -10.39
N LEU A 58 -8.98 -1.78 -9.92
CA LEU A 58 -8.37 -2.84 -10.72
C LEU A 58 -8.81 -4.22 -10.28
N ILE A 59 -8.58 -4.56 -9.01
CA ILE A 59 -8.82 -5.86 -8.43
C ILE A 59 -9.48 -5.69 -7.06
N SER A 60 -10.50 -6.50 -6.78
CA SER A 60 -11.04 -6.70 -5.42
C SER A 60 -10.63 -8.07 -4.90
N LEU A 61 -10.15 -8.12 -3.69
CA LEU A 61 -9.94 -9.34 -2.93
C LEU A 61 -11.19 -9.69 -2.10
N ASP A 62 -11.38 -10.95 -1.73
CA ASP A 62 -12.46 -11.35 -0.80
C ASP A 62 -12.26 -10.68 0.56
N THR A 63 -13.20 -9.83 0.93
CA THR A 63 -13.15 -9.00 2.14
C THR A 63 -13.97 -9.56 3.31
N LYS A 64 -14.58 -10.73 3.20
CA LYS A 64 -15.47 -11.29 4.25
C LYS A 64 -14.76 -11.39 5.60
N GLN A 65 -13.56 -12.00 5.61
CA GLN A 65 -12.77 -12.14 6.84
C GLN A 65 -12.30 -10.77 7.36
N LEU A 66 -11.89 -9.87 6.47
CA LEU A 66 -11.43 -8.53 6.84
C LEU A 66 -12.56 -7.70 7.46
N ARG A 67 -13.78 -7.83 6.92
CA ARG A 67 -14.97 -7.19 7.48
C ARG A 67 -15.29 -7.70 8.89
N ALA A 68 -15.23 -9.02 9.11
CA ALA A 68 -15.42 -9.60 10.44
C ALA A 68 -14.36 -9.09 11.45
N ASN A 69 -13.12 -8.91 11.00
CA ASN A 69 -12.05 -8.34 11.83
C ASN A 69 -12.34 -6.86 12.21
N ILE A 70 -12.90 -6.07 11.29
CA ILE A 70 -13.33 -4.69 11.57
C ILE A 70 -14.44 -4.70 12.62
N ASP A 71 -15.48 -5.53 12.46
CA ASP A 71 -16.60 -5.63 13.38
C ASP A 71 -16.12 -6.02 14.79
N GLN A 72 -15.15 -6.93 14.88
CA GLN A 72 -14.51 -7.31 16.14
C GLN A 72 -13.74 -6.14 16.78
N ALA A 73 -12.91 -5.43 16.01
CA ALA A 73 -12.15 -4.29 16.47
C ALA A 73 -13.08 -3.15 16.92
N GLN A 74 -14.16 -2.90 16.19
CA GLN A 74 -15.17 -1.90 16.53
C GLN A 74 -15.90 -2.24 17.84
N SER A 75 -16.21 -3.52 18.06
CA SER A 75 -16.79 -4.00 19.32
C SER A 75 -15.82 -3.79 20.49
N ALA A 76 -14.52 -3.98 20.28
CA ALA A 76 -13.49 -3.71 21.30
C ALA A 76 -13.43 -2.21 21.66
N VAL A 77 -13.49 -1.31 20.66
CA VAL A 77 -13.58 0.14 20.89
C VAL A 77 -14.81 0.50 21.71
N GLN A 78 -15.99 -0.04 21.35
CA GLN A 78 -17.23 0.21 22.11
C GLN A 78 -17.13 -0.25 23.55
N SER A 79 -16.54 -1.41 23.81
CA SER A 79 -16.32 -1.96 25.16
C SER A 79 -15.37 -1.07 25.96
N ALA A 80 -14.23 -0.65 25.39
CA ALA A 80 -13.29 0.23 26.03
C ALA A 80 -13.89 1.62 26.32
N ALA A 81 -14.67 2.17 25.40
CA ALA A 81 -15.38 3.43 25.56
C ALA A 81 -16.43 3.37 26.71
N ALA A 82 -17.15 2.26 26.81
CA ALA A 82 -18.09 2.04 27.90
C ALA A 82 -17.38 1.99 29.27
N LYS A 83 -16.24 1.29 29.35
CA LYS A 83 -15.41 1.25 30.54
C LYS A 83 -14.87 2.64 30.92
N LEU A 84 -14.33 3.38 29.95
CA LEU A 84 -13.87 4.74 30.19
C LEU A 84 -14.99 5.65 30.71
N LYS A 85 -16.20 5.54 30.15
CA LYS A 85 -17.37 6.30 30.60
C LYS A 85 -17.71 5.99 32.08
N LEU A 86 -17.62 4.72 32.49
CA LEU A 86 -17.83 4.31 33.86
C LEU A 86 -16.75 4.89 34.80
N ASP A 87 -15.47 4.73 34.41
CA ASP A 87 -14.35 5.19 35.25
C ASP A 87 -14.31 6.73 35.34
N LYS A 88 -14.67 7.43 34.26
CA LYS A 88 -14.86 8.90 34.26
C LYS A 88 -15.97 9.32 35.23
N ALA A 89 -17.09 8.60 35.28
CA ALA A 89 -18.17 8.89 36.22
C ALA A 89 -17.75 8.63 37.65
N ASN A 90 -17.02 7.54 37.92
CA ASN A 90 -16.47 7.23 39.21
C ASN A 90 -15.47 8.30 39.67
N LYS A 91 -14.52 8.71 38.79
CA LYS A 91 -13.57 9.78 39.08
C LYS A 91 -14.32 11.05 39.52
N LYS A 92 -15.27 11.50 38.69
CA LYS A 92 -16.06 12.72 39.01
C LYS A 92 -16.81 12.61 40.36
N ARG A 93 -17.29 11.43 40.72
CA ARG A 93 -17.98 11.19 42.00
C ARG A 93 -16.98 11.26 43.15
N THR A 94 -15.86 10.58 43.06
CA THR A 94 -14.83 10.53 44.11
C THR A 94 -14.19 11.90 44.32
N GLU A 95 -13.95 12.68 43.26
CA GLU A 95 -13.47 14.07 43.31
C GLU A 95 -14.41 14.95 44.19
N LYS A 96 -15.73 14.82 43.99
CA LYS A 96 -16.73 15.55 44.77
C LYS A 96 -16.73 15.12 46.26
N LEU A 97 -16.63 13.82 46.52
CA LEU A 97 -16.55 13.30 47.87
C LEU A 97 -15.28 13.77 48.57
N TYR A 98 -14.16 13.77 47.88
CA TYR A 98 -12.89 14.29 48.39
C TYR A 98 -12.99 15.78 48.77
N GLN A 99 -13.60 16.61 47.91
CA GLN A 99 -13.84 18.02 48.18
C GLN A 99 -14.72 18.26 49.40
N GLN A 100 -15.59 17.29 49.75
CA GLN A 100 -16.43 17.32 50.93
C GLN A 100 -15.79 16.69 52.18
N GLY A 101 -14.51 16.21 52.04
CA GLY A 101 -13.83 15.53 53.16
C GLY A 101 -14.30 14.11 53.42
N LEU A 102 -15.08 13.51 52.50
CA LEU A 102 -15.70 12.19 52.63
C LEU A 102 -14.94 11.06 51.90
N ALA A 103 -13.86 11.37 51.19
CA ALA A 103 -12.96 10.40 50.56
C ALA A 103 -11.50 10.73 50.90
N SER A 104 -10.65 9.70 50.92
CA SER A 104 -9.21 9.84 51.15
C SER A 104 -8.45 10.22 49.87
N VAL A 105 -7.23 10.80 50.03
CA VAL A 105 -6.31 11.05 48.91
C VAL A 105 -6.00 9.76 48.16
N GLN A 106 -5.76 8.65 48.89
CA GLN A 106 -5.45 7.36 48.30
C GLN A 106 -6.58 6.83 47.44
N GLU A 107 -7.85 7.01 47.83
CA GLU A 107 -9.00 6.64 46.98
C GLU A 107 -9.05 7.46 45.72
N LEU A 108 -8.78 8.75 45.78
CA LEU A 108 -8.75 9.64 44.61
C LEU A 108 -7.65 9.19 43.63
N GLU A 109 -6.43 8.93 44.13
CA GLU A 109 -5.30 8.48 43.32
C GLU A 109 -5.59 7.14 42.62
N VAL A 110 -6.21 6.16 43.30
CA VAL A 110 -6.60 4.88 42.69
C VAL A 110 -7.62 5.06 41.58
N ILE A 111 -8.64 5.89 41.79
CA ILE A 111 -9.68 6.14 40.79
C ILE A 111 -9.11 6.93 39.60
N GLU A 112 -8.19 7.85 39.84
CA GLU A 112 -7.50 8.57 38.77
C GLU A 112 -6.63 7.65 37.92
N ALA A 113 -5.87 6.76 38.57
CA ALA A 113 -5.11 5.72 37.89
C ALA A 113 -6.01 4.79 37.03
N ASN A 114 -7.14 4.35 37.54
CA ASN A 114 -8.11 3.54 36.80
C ASN A 114 -8.68 4.28 35.59
N TYR A 115 -9.01 5.56 35.74
CA TYR A 115 -9.44 6.40 34.61
C TYR A 115 -8.35 6.50 33.55
N GLN A 116 -7.09 6.70 33.93
CA GLN A 116 -5.97 6.80 33.00
C GLN A 116 -5.70 5.46 32.27
N ILE A 117 -5.85 4.34 32.99
CA ILE A 117 -5.75 3.00 32.39
C ILE A 117 -6.85 2.80 31.36
N SER A 118 -8.11 3.12 31.68
CA SER A 118 -9.23 2.94 30.74
C SER A 118 -9.13 3.87 29.54
N LEU A 119 -8.58 5.09 29.68
CA LEU A 119 -8.28 5.99 28.57
C LEU A 119 -7.24 5.38 27.64
N SER A 120 -6.16 4.81 28.21
CA SER A 120 -5.11 4.17 27.43
C SER A 120 -5.63 2.92 26.69
N GLN A 121 -6.54 2.15 27.32
CA GLN A 121 -7.19 1.00 26.69
C GLN A 121 -8.07 1.42 25.49
N LEU A 122 -8.80 2.53 25.61
CA LEU A 122 -9.57 3.07 24.47
C LEU A 122 -8.65 3.46 23.32
N ASN A 123 -7.60 4.23 23.60
CA ASN A 123 -6.64 4.66 22.56
C ASN A 123 -6.00 3.45 21.84
N GLN A 124 -5.68 2.39 22.60
CA GLN A 124 -5.15 1.15 22.03
C GLN A 124 -6.16 0.44 21.12
N ALA A 125 -7.43 0.38 21.55
CA ALA A 125 -8.49 -0.24 20.74
C ALA A 125 -8.76 0.56 19.45
N GLU A 126 -8.77 1.89 19.54
CA GLU A 126 -8.91 2.78 18.37
C GLU A 126 -7.74 2.64 17.39
N ALA A 127 -6.50 2.57 17.90
CA ALA A 127 -5.33 2.34 17.05
C ALA A 127 -5.40 0.99 16.32
N ASN A 128 -5.87 -0.06 17.01
CA ASN A 128 -6.08 -1.36 16.39
C ASN A 128 -7.17 -1.32 15.30
N LEU A 129 -8.27 -0.61 15.53
CA LEU A 129 -9.32 -0.42 14.53
C LEU A 129 -8.78 0.26 13.26
N ILE A 130 -7.94 1.29 13.42
CA ILE A 130 -7.30 1.97 12.28
C ILE A 130 -6.45 1.00 11.47
N ILE A 131 -5.65 0.14 12.13
CA ILE A 131 -4.81 -0.85 11.44
C ILE A 131 -5.66 -1.84 10.63
N VAL A 132 -6.73 -2.37 11.23
CA VAL A 132 -7.61 -3.34 10.56
C VAL A 132 -8.37 -2.68 9.41
N GLN A 133 -8.78 -1.41 9.56
CA GLN A 133 -9.42 -0.63 8.52
C GLN A 133 -8.46 -0.39 7.34
N ASP A 134 -7.21 -0.03 7.59
CA ASP A 134 -6.18 0.17 6.56
C ASP A 134 -5.94 -1.12 5.74
N ILE A 135 -5.91 -2.28 6.41
CA ILE A 135 -5.79 -3.57 5.74
C ILE A 135 -7.01 -3.86 4.86
N PHE A 136 -8.21 -3.54 5.32
CA PHE A 136 -9.45 -3.70 4.56
C PHE A 136 -9.46 -2.78 3.32
N ASP A 137 -9.09 -1.52 3.48
CA ASP A 137 -9.05 -0.56 2.38
C ASP A 137 -8.04 -0.98 1.31
N LYS A 138 -6.92 -1.56 1.71
CA LYS A 138 -5.88 -2.11 0.82
C LYS A 138 -6.26 -3.44 0.15
N ALA A 139 -7.35 -4.08 0.53
CA ALA A 139 -7.91 -5.23 -0.19
C ALA A 139 -8.58 -4.82 -1.51
N ARG A 140 -8.85 -3.54 -1.70
CA ARG A 140 -9.28 -2.95 -2.96
C ARG A 140 -8.07 -2.33 -3.67
N LEU A 141 -7.52 -3.04 -4.63
CA LEU A 141 -6.36 -2.59 -5.38
C LEU A 141 -6.76 -1.56 -6.44
N VAL A 142 -6.08 -0.43 -6.43
CA VAL A 142 -6.28 0.68 -7.36
C VAL A 142 -4.99 1.02 -8.09
N SER A 143 -5.10 1.64 -9.26
CA SER A 143 -3.92 2.09 -10.00
C SER A 143 -3.24 3.28 -9.30
N PRO A 144 -1.92 3.22 -9.04
CA PRO A 144 -1.18 4.33 -8.45
C PRO A 144 -0.83 5.42 -9.47
N GLN A 145 -0.98 5.14 -10.78
CA GLN A 145 -0.64 6.06 -11.86
C GLN A 145 -1.55 5.86 -13.08
N ASN A 146 -1.47 6.78 -14.04
CA ASN A 146 -2.05 6.58 -15.35
C ASN A 146 -1.14 5.65 -16.18
N GLY A 147 -1.72 4.77 -16.98
CA GLY A 147 -0.94 3.85 -17.81
C GLY A 147 -1.81 2.83 -18.51
N ILE A 148 -1.18 1.79 -19.02
CA ILE A 148 -1.82 0.66 -19.70
C ILE A 148 -1.49 -0.61 -18.92
N VAL A 149 -2.49 -1.47 -18.74
CA VAL A 149 -2.29 -2.81 -18.19
C VAL A 149 -1.51 -3.65 -19.19
N THR A 150 -0.26 -3.96 -18.88
CA THR A 150 0.61 -4.72 -19.81
C THR A 150 0.51 -6.22 -19.56
N LYS A 151 0.23 -6.64 -18.33
CA LYS A 151 0.11 -8.05 -18.00
C LYS A 151 -0.74 -8.28 -16.76
N ILE A 152 -1.56 -9.32 -16.79
CA ILE A 152 -2.30 -9.85 -15.64
C ILE A 152 -1.77 -11.26 -15.36
N ASN A 153 -1.21 -11.47 -14.17
CA ASN A 153 -0.55 -12.74 -13.81
C ASN A 153 -1.46 -13.70 -13.05
N LYS A 154 -2.65 -13.25 -12.65
CA LYS A 154 -3.58 -14.01 -11.79
C LYS A 154 -5.00 -13.93 -12.33
N GLU A 155 -5.76 -14.97 -12.06
CA GLU A 155 -7.18 -15.09 -12.46
C GLU A 155 -8.13 -14.94 -11.27
N ILE A 156 -9.41 -14.70 -11.56
CA ILE A 156 -10.48 -14.66 -10.55
C ILE A 156 -10.58 -16.04 -9.90
N GLY A 157 -10.65 -16.07 -8.58
CA GLY A 157 -10.68 -17.28 -7.77
C GLY A 157 -9.30 -17.78 -7.31
N GLU A 158 -8.20 -17.25 -7.84
CA GLU A 158 -6.86 -17.56 -7.35
C GLU A 158 -6.54 -16.83 -6.04
N MET A 159 -5.62 -17.40 -5.29
CA MET A 159 -5.11 -16.78 -4.07
C MET A 159 -4.01 -15.77 -4.40
N ALA A 160 -4.22 -14.53 -4.03
CA ALA A 160 -3.18 -13.50 -3.97
C ALA A 160 -2.41 -13.67 -2.66
N MET A 161 -1.10 -13.84 -2.72
CA MET A 161 -0.27 -13.96 -1.52
C MET A 161 0.33 -12.60 -1.15
N GLY A 162 -0.15 -12.03 -0.04
CA GLY A 162 0.47 -10.86 0.59
C GLY A 162 1.56 -11.29 1.56
N SER A 163 2.82 -11.20 1.18
CA SER A 163 3.96 -11.51 2.07
C SER A 163 5.04 -10.44 1.96
N MET A 164 5.62 -10.06 3.09
CA MET A 164 6.79 -9.16 3.10
C MET A 164 8.03 -9.77 2.41
N PHE A 165 8.08 -11.10 2.30
CA PHE A 165 9.25 -11.82 1.76
C PHE A 165 9.09 -12.24 0.30
N SER A 166 7.85 -12.28 -0.23
CA SER A 166 7.57 -12.65 -1.60
C SER A 166 6.36 -11.87 -2.07
N LEU A 167 6.60 -10.84 -2.86
CA LEU A 167 5.52 -10.06 -3.47
C LEU A 167 4.95 -10.85 -4.64
N ASP A 168 3.70 -11.27 -4.50
CA ASP A 168 2.94 -11.88 -5.58
C ASP A 168 2.41 -10.76 -6.49
N VAL A 169 3.03 -10.61 -7.66
CA VAL A 169 2.66 -9.57 -8.64
C VAL A 169 1.40 -10.02 -9.37
N LEU A 170 0.29 -9.37 -9.09
CA LEU A 170 -1.03 -9.67 -9.67
C LEU A 170 -1.17 -9.10 -11.07
N MET A 171 -0.73 -7.85 -11.28
CA MET A 171 -0.71 -7.22 -12.60
C MET A 171 0.40 -6.18 -12.71
N ILE A 172 0.68 -5.79 -13.94
CA ILE A 172 1.71 -4.82 -14.29
C ILE A 172 1.05 -3.69 -15.08
N ILE A 173 1.34 -2.45 -14.68
CA ILE A 173 0.89 -1.24 -15.36
C ILE A 173 2.11 -0.45 -15.82
N ALA A 174 2.14 -0.05 -17.08
CA ALA A 174 3.23 0.72 -17.64
C ALA A 174 2.74 1.99 -18.33
N ASP A 175 3.56 3.04 -18.31
CA ASP A 175 3.34 4.23 -19.12
C ASP A 175 4.04 4.03 -20.48
N LEU A 176 3.25 3.71 -21.51
CA LEU A 176 3.77 3.50 -22.87
C LEU A 176 4.07 4.79 -23.64
N ASN A 177 3.78 5.96 -23.06
CA ASN A 177 4.14 7.24 -23.70
C ASN A 177 5.65 7.53 -23.55
N LYS A 178 6.30 6.90 -22.58
CA LYS A 178 7.73 7.02 -22.31
C LYS A 178 8.39 5.67 -22.44
N MET A 179 9.11 5.50 -23.52
CA MET A 179 9.83 4.26 -23.82
C MET A 179 11.33 4.50 -23.79
N GLU A 180 12.07 3.56 -23.25
CA GLU A 180 13.55 3.53 -23.30
C GLU A 180 14.05 2.34 -24.11
N VAL A 181 15.24 2.47 -24.66
CA VAL A 181 15.93 1.40 -25.35
C VAL A 181 17.16 1.02 -24.54
N ILE A 182 17.17 -0.18 -24.02
CA ILE A 182 18.35 -0.75 -23.38
C ILE A 182 19.14 -1.51 -24.45
N VAL A 183 20.38 -1.10 -24.64
CA VAL A 183 21.32 -1.68 -25.63
C VAL A 183 22.36 -2.48 -24.86
N ASP A 184 22.57 -3.74 -25.27
CA ASP A 184 23.60 -4.64 -24.72
C ASP A 184 24.93 -4.47 -25.47
#